data_912a08be95e28c82e4492c55440e7f55
#
_entry.id   912a08be95e28c82e4492c55440e7f55
#
_cell.length_a   1.000
_cell.length_b   1.000
_cell.length_c   1.000
_cell.angle_alpha   90.00
_cell.angle_beta   90.00
_cell.angle_gamma   90.00
#
_symmetry.space_group_name_H-M   'P 1'
#
loop_
_entity.id
_entity.type
_entity.pdbx_description
1 polymer ?
#
loop_
_entity_poly.entity_id
_entity_poly.type
_entity_poly.pdbx_seq_one_letter_code
_entity_poly.pdbx_strand_id
1 'polypeptide(L)'
;MNHRFVAARDESSQVISASDPSTPLERTDHQIGRWRRQAFFAAASLIATCSYCPSIASTQDAAQDNTAQPVRERPKIRADRRSEEDWSVLADPRVAREPLDGLKYIPLDTAHPKMYLSLGVNLRERFELDHATFFGAASGESGQWILSRLEWHADLRLGNHVQLFTQFQNAVAPGKARLKPVDQDRLDVEQAFIGLTEPLGGGTLRLRLGRQVVAIEFQRFASVREGPNLRQSYDAALADYERGGWHVIGAYEQPVRTQDVHPFDDYSNHHLILSGVKVQHRFSGSTQLSAYYANYRHDDAVFTSVTGNERRNIIDIRTSGAVKGLDWDVEGMNQSGSIGAQTIQAEALGSSVGYTLVDVRWKPRMGLAVDVATGDHDPSDNRLGTFNPLFPNGYYLADYTGFPNLIHVKPALTVHPAPAVSLTAAVAGQWRETTADAVYVFPSFPLPATAGVPGRYTGTYGEFRGDWTITPHYALAFDAVHYAIGNAIRQAGGRDANYVGIQVSYGW
;
A
#
# COMPACT_ATOMS: atom_id res chain seq x y z
N MET A 1 9.64 -2.06 55.12
CA MET A 1 9.22 -3.30 55.80
C MET A 1 9.25 -4.41 54.78
N ASN A 2 10.18 -5.34 55.01
CA ASN A 2 10.41 -6.54 54.19
C ASN A 2 9.25 -7.53 54.31
N HIS A 3 8.93 -8.27 53.23
CA HIS A 3 8.75 -9.72 53.32
C HIS A 3 9.02 -10.40 51.97
N ARG A 4 10.07 -11.22 51.97
CA ARG A 4 10.38 -12.30 51.03
C ARG A 4 9.56 -13.55 51.41
N PHE A 5 9.18 -14.37 50.45
CA PHE A 5 9.05 -15.84 50.51
C PHE A 5 9.27 -16.35 49.07
N VAL A 6 10.34 -16.99 48.76
CA VAL A 6 10.91 -18.34 48.98
C VAL A 6 10.14 -19.49 48.33
N ALA A 7 10.86 -20.17 47.48
CA ALA A 7 10.54 -21.27 46.55
C ALA A 7 10.09 -22.58 47.26
N ALA A 8 9.41 -23.43 46.49
CA ALA A 8 9.50 -24.88 46.67
C ALA A 8 9.45 -25.58 45.30
N ARG A 9 10.48 -26.36 45.02
CA ARG A 9 10.54 -27.46 44.05
C ARG A 9 9.71 -28.63 44.59
N ASP A 10 9.09 -29.42 43.72
CA ASP A 10 9.15 -30.86 43.87
C ASP A 10 9.02 -31.59 42.51
N GLU A 11 9.85 -32.63 42.42
CA GLU A 11 10.03 -33.55 41.32
C GLU A 11 8.98 -34.68 41.37
N SER A 12 8.53 -35.15 40.22
CA SER A 12 8.34 -36.62 40.05
C SER A 12 8.27 -36.99 38.58
N SER A 13 9.28 -37.70 38.16
CA SER A 13 9.43 -38.50 36.97
C SER A 13 8.40 -39.62 36.85
N GLN A 14 7.84 -39.83 35.66
CA GLN A 14 7.53 -41.21 35.19
C GLN A 14 7.76 -41.30 33.68
N VAL A 15 8.66 -42.19 33.37
CA VAL A 15 9.00 -42.74 32.06
C VAL A 15 7.93 -43.75 31.67
N ILE A 16 7.37 -43.61 30.47
CA ILE A 16 6.76 -44.77 29.75
C ILE A 16 7.31 -44.73 28.32
N SER A 17 7.95 -45.84 27.98
CA SER A 17 8.60 -46.15 26.71
C SER A 17 7.62 -46.71 25.66
N ALA A 18 8.02 -46.54 24.41
CA ALA A 18 7.82 -47.37 23.24
C ALA A 18 6.51 -47.31 22.48
N SER A 19 6.59 -46.84 21.25
CA SER A 19 6.59 -47.73 20.06
C SER A 19 6.74 -46.88 18.80
N ASP A 20 7.79 -47.19 18.03
CA ASP A 20 8.02 -46.80 16.65
C ASP A 20 6.97 -47.45 15.74
N PRO A 21 6.44 -46.72 14.75
CA PRO A 21 6.37 -47.27 13.43
C PRO A 21 6.88 -46.29 12.35
N SER A 22 8.00 -46.66 11.80
CA SER A 22 8.49 -46.25 10.50
C SER A 22 7.44 -46.42 9.41
N THR A 23 7.11 -45.34 8.67
CA THR A 23 6.84 -45.35 7.23
C THR A 23 6.50 -43.92 6.71
N PRO A 24 6.58 -43.60 5.42
CA PRO A 24 7.34 -42.44 4.93
C PRO A 24 6.45 -41.32 4.45
N LEU A 25 6.63 -40.11 4.96
CA LEU A 25 6.01 -38.87 4.47
C LEU A 25 6.98 -37.90 3.77
N GLU A 26 8.21 -38.36 3.49
CA GLU A 26 9.25 -37.49 2.89
C GLU A 26 9.12 -37.23 1.37
N ARG A 27 8.16 -37.83 0.65
CA ARG A 27 8.03 -37.65 -0.81
C ARG A 27 7.15 -36.50 -1.27
N THR A 28 6.37 -35.88 -0.42
CA THR A 28 5.43 -34.82 -0.82
C THR A 28 6.04 -33.43 -0.82
N ASP A 29 6.98 -33.14 0.08
CA ASP A 29 7.56 -31.79 0.18
C ASP A 29 8.55 -31.44 -0.96
N HIS A 30 9.29 -32.42 -1.47
CA HIS A 30 10.19 -32.19 -2.62
C HIS A 30 9.44 -31.92 -3.94
N GLN A 31 8.23 -32.39 -4.10
CA GLN A 31 7.42 -32.11 -5.29
C GLN A 31 6.79 -30.72 -5.22
N ILE A 32 6.34 -30.27 -4.06
CA ILE A 32 5.78 -28.92 -3.86
C ILE A 32 6.84 -27.86 -4.10
N GLY A 33 8.08 -28.07 -3.65
CA GLY A 33 9.20 -27.14 -3.91
C GLY A 33 9.58 -27.02 -5.40
N ARG A 34 9.41 -28.08 -6.20
CA ARG A 34 9.63 -28.05 -7.66
C ARG A 34 8.52 -27.31 -8.41
N TRP A 35 7.29 -27.45 -8.02
CA TRP A 35 6.15 -26.72 -8.59
C TRP A 35 6.24 -25.22 -8.31
N ARG A 36 6.75 -24.82 -7.15
CA ARG A 36 6.96 -23.42 -6.78
C ARG A 36 7.97 -22.71 -7.69
N ARG A 37 9.10 -23.35 -7.98
CA ARG A 37 10.11 -22.81 -8.90
C ARG A 37 9.61 -22.77 -10.34
N GLN A 38 8.80 -23.72 -10.77
CA GLN A 38 8.23 -23.74 -12.11
C GLN A 38 7.09 -22.74 -12.31
N ALA A 39 6.28 -22.46 -11.30
CA ALA A 39 5.24 -21.43 -11.38
C ALA A 39 5.83 -20.02 -11.47
N PHE A 40 6.92 -19.73 -10.76
CA PHE A 40 7.62 -18.45 -10.84
C PHE A 40 8.26 -18.21 -12.22
N PHE A 41 8.83 -19.26 -12.83
CA PHE A 41 9.39 -19.19 -14.19
C PHE A 41 8.32 -19.23 -15.29
N ALA A 42 7.18 -19.90 -15.08
CA ALA A 42 6.10 -19.96 -16.06
C ALA A 42 5.36 -18.60 -16.19
N ALA A 43 5.20 -17.84 -15.10
CA ALA A 43 4.66 -16.49 -15.16
C ALA A 43 5.59 -15.53 -15.95
N ALA A 44 6.90 -15.70 -15.83
CA ALA A 44 7.87 -14.91 -16.60
C ALA A 44 7.95 -15.32 -18.08
N SER A 45 7.65 -16.58 -18.43
CA SER A 45 7.72 -17.09 -19.80
C SER A 45 6.48 -16.80 -20.65
N LEU A 46 5.32 -16.55 -20.04
CA LEU A 46 4.09 -16.18 -20.77
C LEU A 46 4.09 -14.73 -21.29
N ILE A 47 5.01 -13.90 -20.84
CA ILE A 47 5.15 -12.49 -21.24
C ILE A 47 5.90 -12.34 -22.59
N ALA A 48 6.61 -13.35 -23.06
CA ALA A 48 7.50 -13.23 -24.20
C ALA A 48 6.86 -13.49 -25.59
N THR A 49 5.57 -13.86 -25.68
CA THR A 49 4.97 -14.31 -26.96
C THR A 49 3.89 -13.41 -27.57
N CYS A 50 3.62 -12.24 -27.04
CA CYS A 50 2.61 -11.30 -27.59
C CYS A 50 3.25 -10.01 -28.13
N SER A 51 4.25 -10.07 -28.97
CA SER A 51 4.84 -8.90 -29.62
C SER A 51 4.99 -9.11 -31.12
N TYR A 52 3.90 -9.01 -31.87
CA TYR A 52 3.96 -8.59 -33.28
C TYR A 52 2.57 -8.13 -33.76
N CYS A 53 2.35 -6.82 -33.80
CA CYS A 53 1.39 -6.19 -34.69
C CYS A 53 2.09 -5.03 -35.41
N PRO A 54 2.07 -4.99 -36.75
CA PRO A 54 2.70 -3.92 -37.50
C PRO A 54 1.88 -2.62 -37.40
N SER A 55 2.57 -1.53 -37.07
CA SER A 55 2.03 -0.18 -37.11
C SER A 55 1.81 0.27 -38.55
N ILE A 56 0.58 0.57 -38.90
CA ILE A 56 0.25 1.32 -40.12
C ILE A 56 0.48 2.79 -39.83
N ALA A 57 1.50 3.35 -40.44
CA ALA A 57 1.75 4.79 -40.42
C ALA A 57 0.72 5.49 -41.33
N SER A 58 -0.15 6.31 -40.76
CA SER A 58 -0.96 7.26 -41.53
C SER A 58 -0.19 8.55 -41.70
N THR A 59 0.19 8.88 -42.92
CA THR A 59 0.62 10.21 -43.31
C THR A 59 -0.57 11.17 -43.19
N GLN A 60 -0.47 12.15 -42.32
CA GLN A 60 -1.37 13.31 -42.33
C GLN A 60 -0.64 14.50 -42.92
N ASP A 61 -1.28 15.04 -43.97
CA ASP A 61 -0.89 16.26 -44.68
C ASP A 61 -0.87 17.47 -43.71
N ALA A 62 0.16 18.27 -43.85
CA ALA A 62 0.29 19.56 -43.19
C ALA A 62 -0.70 20.58 -43.77
N ALA A 63 -1.85 20.74 -43.17
CA ALA A 63 -2.65 21.94 -43.28
C ALA A 63 -2.37 22.82 -42.08
N GLN A 64 -1.73 23.96 -42.31
CA GLN A 64 -1.61 25.06 -41.33
C GLN A 64 -3.02 25.60 -41.06
N ASP A 65 -3.66 25.09 -40.03
CA ASP A 65 -4.89 25.65 -39.50
C ASP A 65 -4.60 26.40 -38.22
N ASN A 66 -5.04 27.64 -38.20
CA ASN A 66 -4.83 28.61 -37.10
C ASN A 66 -5.79 28.26 -35.94
N THR A 67 -5.65 27.06 -35.40
CA THR A 67 -6.45 26.60 -34.27
C THR A 67 -5.88 27.13 -32.97
N ALA A 68 -6.67 27.93 -32.26
CA ALA A 68 -6.39 28.36 -30.88
C ALA A 68 -5.96 27.14 -30.06
N GLN A 69 -4.81 27.24 -29.38
CA GLN A 69 -4.32 26.16 -28.51
C GLN A 69 -5.44 25.69 -27.57
N PRO A 70 -5.63 24.39 -27.40
CA PRO A 70 -6.68 23.87 -26.53
C PRO A 70 -6.50 24.46 -25.12
N VAL A 71 -7.61 24.85 -24.51
CA VAL A 71 -7.62 25.33 -23.12
C VAL A 71 -7.14 24.19 -22.23
N ARG A 72 -6.12 24.44 -21.41
CA ARG A 72 -5.60 23.45 -20.47
C ARG A 72 -6.66 23.14 -19.40
N GLU A 73 -6.84 21.87 -19.08
CA GLU A 73 -7.78 21.43 -18.05
C GLU A 73 -7.24 21.77 -16.65
N ARG A 74 -8.16 21.99 -15.73
CA ARG A 74 -7.82 22.14 -14.29
C ARG A 74 -7.22 20.87 -13.74
N PRO A 75 -6.23 20.92 -12.84
CA PRO A 75 -5.72 19.75 -12.15
C PRO A 75 -6.84 19.01 -11.40
N LYS A 76 -6.78 17.68 -11.42
CA LYS A 76 -7.65 16.87 -10.55
C LYS A 76 -7.08 16.92 -9.14
N ILE A 77 -7.93 17.24 -8.16
CA ILE A 77 -7.56 17.25 -6.76
C ILE A 77 -7.37 15.81 -6.28
N ARG A 78 -6.17 15.50 -5.79
CA ARG A 78 -5.79 14.20 -5.26
C ARG A 78 -5.08 14.39 -3.94
N ALA A 79 -5.70 13.95 -2.85
CA ALA A 79 -5.18 14.17 -1.49
C ALA A 79 -3.75 13.63 -1.28
N ASP A 80 -3.39 12.53 -1.95
CA ASP A 80 -2.06 11.89 -1.88
C ASP A 80 -0.99 12.54 -2.78
N ARG A 81 -1.37 13.47 -3.68
CA ARG A 81 -0.48 14.04 -4.71
C ARG A 81 -0.66 15.54 -4.94
N ARG A 82 -0.92 16.29 -3.87
CA ARG A 82 -1.14 17.75 -3.95
C ARG A 82 0.05 18.50 -4.57
N SER A 83 1.26 18.02 -4.34
CA SER A 83 2.49 18.61 -4.91
C SER A 83 2.64 18.43 -6.42
N GLU A 84 1.83 17.57 -7.07
CA GLU A 84 1.85 17.36 -8.52
C GLU A 84 0.88 18.30 -9.27
N GLU A 85 0.03 19.05 -8.58
CA GLU A 85 -0.95 19.95 -9.18
C GLU A 85 -0.28 21.19 -9.80
N ASP A 86 -0.51 21.47 -11.09
CA ASP A 86 -0.04 22.66 -11.79
C ASP A 86 -1.18 23.67 -11.96
N TRP A 87 -1.32 24.58 -11.01
CA TRP A 87 -2.35 25.61 -11.02
C TRP A 87 -2.01 26.81 -11.93
N SER A 88 -0.87 26.83 -12.61
CA SER A 88 -0.54 27.87 -13.60
C SER A 88 -1.54 27.92 -14.77
N VAL A 89 -2.37 26.89 -14.94
CA VAL A 89 -3.50 26.90 -15.90
C VAL A 89 -4.47 28.06 -15.65
N LEU A 90 -4.60 28.51 -14.39
CA LEU A 90 -5.44 29.63 -14.00
C LEU A 90 -4.89 31.00 -14.45
N ALA A 91 -3.69 31.07 -15.01
CA ALA A 91 -3.22 32.28 -15.70
C ALA A 91 -3.97 32.53 -17.02
N ASP A 92 -4.53 31.48 -17.64
CA ASP A 92 -5.34 31.59 -18.86
C ASP A 92 -6.76 32.07 -18.49
N PRO A 93 -7.19 33.24 -18.99
CA PRO A 93 -8.53 33.77 -18.69
C PRO A 93 -9.68 32.92 -19.26
N ARG A 94 -9.39 32.00 -20.19
CA ARG A 94 -10.39 31.08 -20.78
C ARG A 94 -10.72 29.93 -19.86
N VAL A 95 -9.90 29.66 -18.83
CA VAL A 95 -10.17 28.62 -17.83
C VAL A 95 -11.25 29.10 -16.89
N ALA A 96 -12.32 28.31 -16.78
CA ALA A 96 -13.43 28.62 -15.88
C ALA A 96 -12.98 28.78 -14.43
N ARG A 97 -13.40 29.85 -13.77
CA ARG A 97 -13.04 30.16 -12.38
C ARG A 97 -14.03 29.54 -11.41
N GLU A 98 -13.51 29.05 -10.30
CA GLU A 98 -14.25 28.60 -9.14
C GLU A 98 -14.03 29.55 -7.94
N PRO A 99 -14.90 29.51 -6.93
CA PRO A 99 -14.67 30.24 -5.69
C PRO A 99 -13.31 29.89 -5.08
N LEU A 100 -12.60 30.90 -4.58
CA LEU A 100 -11.29 30.77 -3.94
C LEU A 100 -10.10 30.45 -4.89
N ASP A 101 -10.30 30.39 -6.20
CA ASP A 101 -9.20 30.17 -7.17
C ASP A 101 -8.07 31.22 -7.04
N GLY A 102 -8.36 32.40 -6.49
CA GLY A 102 -7.34 33.37 -6.16
C GLY A 102 -6.31 32.89 -5.12
N LEU A 103 -6.64 31.87 -4.33
CA LEU A 103 -5.71 31.21 -3.39
C LEU A 103 -5.00 30.01 -4.04
N LYS A 104 -5.60 29.42 -5.09
CA LYS A 104 -4.96 28.37 -5.89
C LYS A 104 -3.86 28.92 -6.80
N TYR A 105 -4.02 30.14 -7.23
CA TYR A 105 -3.05 30.79 -8.09
C TYR A 105 -2.85 32.23 -7.66
N ILE A 106 -1.83 32.46 -6.84
CA ILE A 106 -1.34 33.77 -6.38
C ILE A 106 -0.07 34.07 -7.20
N PRO A 107 -0.17 34.84 -8.29
CA PRO A 107 1.00 35.13 -9.12
C PRO A 107 2.02 35.96 -8.35
N LEU A 108 3.28 35.57 -8.41
CA LEU A 108 4.40 36.34 -7.88
C LEU A 108 4.96 37.34 -8.93
N ASP A 109 4.81 36.94 -10.20
CA ASP A 109 5.17 37.75 -11.33
C ASP A 109 4.16 37.54 -12.45
N THR A 110 3.53 38.61 -12.91
CA THR A 110 2.51 38.55 -13.97
C THR A 110 3.12 38.25 -15.35
N ALA A 111 4.41 38.56 -15.55
CA ALA A 111 5.12 38.23 -16.78
C ALA A 111 5.53 36.75 -16.86
N HIS A 112 5.60 36.07 -15.72
CA HIS A 112 6.02 34.69 -15.62
C HIS A 112 4.94 33.81 -14.95
N PRO A 113 3.92 33.32 -15.68
CA PRO A 113 2.76 32.60 -15.12
C PRO A 113 3.11 31.35 -14.31
N LYS A 114 4.31 30.84 -14.44
CA LYS A 114 4.84 29.69 -13.68
C LYS A 114 5.47 30.10 -12.34
N MET A 115 5.47 31.40 -12.00
CA MET A 115 5.92 31.90 -10.70
C MET A 115 4.70 32.26 -9.86
N TYR A 116 4.31 31.35 -8.97
CA TYR A 116 3.10 31.50 -8.18
C TYR A 116 3.18 30.74 -6.85
N LEU A 117 2.34 31.13 -5.90
CA LEU A 117 2.03 30.39 -4.68
C LEU A 117 0.63 29.77 -4.84
N SER A 118 0.50 28.50 -4.49
CA SER A 118 -0.78 27.79 -4.39
C SER A 118 -1.03 27.32 -2.96
N LEU A 119 -2.25 27.50 -2.48
CA LEU A 119 -2.72 27.01 -1.19
C LEU A 119 -3.80 25.96 -1.41
N GLY A 120 -3.91 25.01 -0.48
CA GLY A 120 -4.96 24.02 -0.56
C GLY A 120 -5.20 23.30 0.76
N VAL A 121 -6.33 22.60 0.81
CA VAL A 121 -6.77 21.87 1.99
C VAL A 121 -7.39 20.54 1.59
N ASN A 122 -7.22 19.51 2.45
CA ASN A 122 -7.95 18.26 2.43
C ASN A 122 -8.56 18.04 3.81
N LEU A 123 -9.77 17.53 3.83
CA LEU A 123 -10.44 17.05 5.04
C LEU A 123 -10.95 15.64 4.78
N ARG A 124 -10.69 14.72 5.69
CA ARG A 124 -11.25 13.37 5.70
C ARG A 124 -11.88 13.09 7.06
N GLU A 125 -13.17 12.83 7.04
CA GLU A 125 -13.91 12.35 8.20
C GLU A 125 -14.35 10.92 7.93
N ARG A 126 -13.93 9.97 8.77
CA ARG A 126 -14.30 8.57 8.65
C ARG A 126 -14.85 8.05 9.97
N PHE A 127 -16.14 7.73 9.97
CA PHE A 127 -16.76 6.97 11.04
C PHE A 127 -16.45 5.49 10.84
N GLU A 128 -16.00 4.82 11.89
CA GLU A 128 -15.76 3.38 11.94
C GLU A 128 -16.53 2.75 13.10
N LEU A 129 -17.20 1.64 12.79
CA LEU A 129 -17.72 0.69 13.76
C LEU A 129 -17.00 -0.63 13.54
N ASP A 130 -16.23 -1.05 14.53
CA ASP A 130 -15.45 -2.28 14.49
C ASP A 130 -15.89 -3.19 15.66
N HIS A 131 -16.39 -4.35 15.32
CA HIS A 131 -16.69 -5.41 16.26
C HIS A 131 -15.63 -6.49 16.17
N ALA A 132 -14.84 -6.63 17.22
CA ALA A 132 -13.74 -7.57 17.33
C ALA A 132 -12.51 -7.19 16.48
N THR A 133 -11.99 -5.96 16.65
CA THR A 133 -10.66 -5.57 16.14
C THR A 133 -9.64 -6.67 16.44
N PHE A 134 -8.81 -7.04 15.45
CA PHE A 134 -7.91 -8.19 15.55
C PHE A 134 -8.60 -9.48 16.02
N PHE A 135 -9.86 -9.69 15.56
CA PHE A 135 -10.71 -10.82 15.94
C PHE A 135 -11.01 -10.92 17.45
N GLY A 136 -10.85 -9.86 18.22
CA GLY A 136 -10.94 -9.87 19.68
C GLY A 136 -9.79 -10.62 20.36
N ALA A 137 -8.82 -11.14 19.61
CA ALA A 137 -7.57 -11.67 20.13
C ALA A 137 -6.58 -10.50 20.39
N ALA A 138 -5.51 -10.76 21.13
CA ALA A 138 -4.44 -9.76 21.35
C ALA A 138 -4.92 -8.37 21.81
N SER A 139 -5.82 -8.30 22.79
CA SER A 139 -6.37 -7.05 23.30
C SER A 139 -7.19 -6.23 22.29
N GLY A 140 -7.68 -6.85 21.23
CA GLY A 140 -8.61 -6.21 20.29
C GLY A 140 -9.91 -5.82 20.99
N GLU A 141 -10.41 -4.62 20.70
CA GLU A 141 -11.63 -4.07 21.29
C GLU A 141 -12.72 -3.95 20.22
N SER A 142 -13.96 -3.88 20.70
CA SER A 142 -15.09 -3.45 19.87
C SER A 142 -15.40 -2.01 20.19
N GLY A 143 -15.72 -1.20 19.21
CA GLY A 143 -16.01 0.20 19.43
C GLY A 143 -16.51 0.92 18.19
N GLN A 144 -16.78 2.18 18.39
CA GLN A 144 -17.08 3.13 17.34
C GLN A 144 -16.29 4.40 17.58
N TRP A 145 -15.75 4.97 16.52
CA TRP A 145 -14.93 6.18 16.59
C TRP A 145 -14.98 6.93 15.27
N ILE A 146 -14.48 8.16 15.33
CA ILE A 146 -14.25 8.97 14.13
C ILE A 146 -12.74 9.09 13.94
N LEU A 147 -12.27 8.91 12.70
CA LEU A 147 -10.92 9.27 12.28
C LEU A 147 -11.02 10.56 11.47
N SER A 148 -10.60 11.67 12.06
CA SER A 148 -10.60 12.99 11.43
C SER A 148 -9.18 13.34 11.02
N ARG A 149 -8.98 13.75 9.78
CA ARG A 149 -7.69 14.22 9.24
C ARG A 149 -7.90 15.48 8.43
N LEU A 150 -7.29 16.57 8.89
CA LEU A 150 -7.20 17.84 8.20
C LEU A 150 -5.77 18.07 7.74
N GLU A 151 -5.58 18.37 6.48
CA GLU A 151 -4.30 18.67 5.86
C GLU A 151 -4.40 20.02 5.15
N TRP A 152 -3.35 20.86 5.23
CA TRP A 152 -3.27 22.10 4.45
C TRP A 152 -1.85 22.29 3.94
N HIS A 153 -1.73 22.83 2.74
CA HIS A 153 -0.45 22.96 2.09
C HIS A 153 -0.24 24.33 1.44
N ALA A 154 1.04 24.66 1.26
CA ALA A 154 1.52 25.74 0.42
C ALA A 154 2.52 25.17 -0.60
N ASP A 155 2.31 25.47 -1.88
CA ASP A 155 3.16 25.08 -3.00
C ASP A 155 3.68 26.32 -3.72
N LEU A 156 4.93 26.65 -3.49
CA LEU A 156 5.62 27.78 -4.13
C LEU A 156 6.35 27.28 -5.37
N ARG A 157 5.94 27.76 -6.55
CA ARG A 157 6.57 27.47 -7.83
C ARG A 157 7.39 28.67 -8.29
N LEU A 158 8.68 28.46 -8.55
CA LEU A 158 9.60 29.46 -9.10
C LEU A 158 10.00 29.06 -10.53
N GLY A 159 9.11 29.34 -11.46
CA GLY A 159 9.22 28.91 -12.84
C GLY A 159 8.95 27.41 -13.04
N ASN A 160 9.65 26.81 -14.00
CA ASN A 160 9.54 25.37 -14.30
C ASN A 160 10.55 24.53 -13.51
N HIS A 161 11.46 25.17 -12.78
CA HIS A 161 12.66 24.53 -12.26
C HIS A 161 12.59 24.23 -10.77
N VAL A 162 12.05 25.16 -9.96
CA VAL A 162 12.10 25.04 -8.49
C VAL A 162 10.70 25.00 -7.90
N GLN A 163 10.50 24.06 -6.98
CA GLN A 163 9.32 23.93 -6.14
C GLN A 163 9.74 23.91 -4.68
N LEU A 164 9.03 24.67 -3.84
CA LEU A 164 9.05 24.50 -2.39
C LEU A 164 7.65 24.11 -1.96
N PHE A 165 7.51 22.92 -1.41
CA PHE A 165 6.23 22.39 -0.98
C PHE A 165 6.25 22.12 0.52
N THR A 166 5.20 22.57 1.22
CA THR A 166 4.97 22.20 2.62
C THR A 166 3.51 21.84 2.84
N GLN A 167 3.28 20.79 3.62
CA GLN A 167 1.96 20.32 4.02
C GLN A 167 2.00 19.97 5.50
N PHE A 168 1.04 20.51 6.23
CA PHE A 168 0.80 20.23 7.63
C PHE A 168 -0.39 19.30 7.77
N GLN A 169 -0.41 18.54 8.85
CA GLN A 169 -1.53 17.67 9.21
C GLN A 169 -2.01 17.94 10.62
N ASN A 170 -3.30 17.66 10.83
CA ASN A 170 -3.93 17.46 12.13
C ASN A 170 -4.80 16.23 12.03
N ALA A 171 -4.47 15.18 12.78
CA ALA A 171 -5.21 13.95 12.81
C ALA A 171 -5.63 13.60 14.24
N VAL A 172 -6.91 13.32 14.44
CA VAL A 172 -7.48 12.93 15.73
C VAL A 172 -8.44 11.76 15.58
N ALA A 173 -8.58 10.97 16.65
CA ALA A 173 -9.41 9.77 16.67
C ALA A 173 -10.37 9.75 17.85
N PRO A 174 -11.33 10.71 17.95
CA PRO A 174 -12.29 10.77 19.04
C PRO A 174 -13.13 9.49 19.11
N GLY A 175 -13.32 9.00 20.33
CA GLY A 175 -14.05 7.77 20.63
C GLY A 175 -13.20 6.49 20.58
N LYS A 176 -11.95 6.54 20.08
CA LYS A 176 -11.06 5.38 20.08
C LYS A 176 -10.34 5.26 21.42
N ALA A 177 -10.61 4.17 22.14
CA ALA A 177 -10.11 4.00 23.51
C ALA A 177 -8.60 3.67 23.56
N ARG A 178 -8.09 2.97 22.53
CA ARG A 178 -6.68 2.61 22.41
C ARG A 178 -6.09 3.17 21.13
N LEU A 179 -5.36 4.27 21.26
CA LEU A 179 -4.70 4.91 20.13
C LEU A 179 -3.43 4.14 19.74
N LYS A 180 -3.27 3.93 18.43
CA LYS A 180 -2.01 3.50 17.80
C LYS A 180 -1.27 4.74 17.30
N PRO A 181 0.04 4.69 17.06
CA PRO A 181 0.81 5.83 16.50
C PRO A 181 0.28 6.38 15.17
N VAL A 182 -0.50 5.57 14.42
CA VAL A 182 -1.11 5.95 13.14
C VAL A 182 -2.53 6.52 13.27
N ASP A 183 -3.05 6.65 14.48
CA ASP A 183 -4.42 7.12 14.72
C ASP A 183 -4.49 8.61 15.01
N GLN A 184 -3.49 9.17 15.68
CA GLN A 184 -3.51 10.54 16.15
C GLN A 184 -2.13 11.20 16.06
N ASP A 185 -2.15 12.45 15.60
CA ASP A 185 -1.07 13.41 15.61
C ASP A 185 -1.72 14.79 15.39
N ARG A 186 -1.73 15.62 16.44
CA ARG A 186 -2.57 16.82 16.47
C ARG A 186 -2.02 17.99 15.68
N LEU A 187 -0.74 18.05 15.43
CA LEU A 187 -0.15 19.06 14.56
C LEU A 187 1.30 18.71 14.22
N ASP A 188 1.54 18.29 12.98
CA ASP A 188 2.91 18.08 12.51
C ASP A 188 3.08 18.39 11.02
N VAL A 189 4.32 18.31 10.54
CA VAL A 189 4.70 18.46 9.13
C VAL A 189 4.60 17.09 8.46
N GLU A 190 3.58 16.88 7.64
CA GLU A 190 3.47 15.67 6.82
C GLU A 190 4.46 15.70 5.65
N GLN A 191 4.62 16.88 5.01
CA GLN A 191 5.55 17.07 3.90
C GLN A 191 6.23 18.43 3.98
N ALA A 192 7.55 18.48 3.73
CA ALA A 192 8.33 19.70 3.52
C ALA A 192 9.56 19.36 2.68
N PHE A 193 9.56 19.73 1.41
CA PHE A 193 10.67 19.43 0.50
C PHE A 193 10.94 20.54 -0.50
N ILE A 194 12.18 20.53 -1.03
CA ILE A 194 12.57 21.25 -2.23
C ILE A 194 12.56 20.28 -3.42
N GLY A 195 11.95 20.70 -4.51
CA GLY A 195 11.94 20.03 -5.80
C GLY A 195 12.73 20.82 -6.86
N LEU A 196 13.52 20.11 -7.66
CA LEU A 196 14.20 20.65 -8.84
C LEU A 196 13.76 19.85 -10.06
N THR A 197 13.45 20.54 -11.15
CA THR A 197 13.05 19.92 -12.43
C THR A 197 13.93 20.47 -13.54
N GLU A 198 14.65 19.58 -14.21
CA GLU A 198 15.59 19.97 -15.28
C GLU A 198 15.42 19.09 -16.52
N PRO A 199 15.49 19.66 -17.71
CA PRO A 199 15.62 18.87 -18.94
C PRO A 199 17.00 18.21 -18.98
N LEU A 200 17.04 16.89 -19.20
CA LEU A 200 18.28 16.13 -19.26
C LEU A 200 18.21 15.09 -20.38
N GLY A 201 19.15 15.18 -21.34
CA GLY A 201 19.32 14.17 -22.38
C GLY A 201 18.07 13.85 -23.21
N GLY A 202 17.18 14.82 -23.42
CA GLY A 202 15.90 14.65 -24.12
C GLY A 202 14.77 14.06 -23.27
N GLY A 203 14.99 13.95 -21.97
CA GLY A 203 14.00 13.61 -20.96
C GLY A 203 13.87 14.70 -19.90
N THR A 204 13.20 14.41 -18.82
CA THR A 204 13.00 15.29 -17.65
C THR A 204 13.52 14.61 -16.41
N LEU A 205 14.43 15.25 -15.70
CA LEU A 205 14.91 14.86 -14.38
C LEU A 205 14.21 15.70 -13.32
N ARG A 206 13.63 15.04 -12.31
CA ARG A 206 13.07 15.68 -11.12
C ARG A 206 13.83 15.18 -9.90
N LEU A 207 14.32 16.08 -9.09
CA LEU A 207 14.98 15.80 -7.81
C LEU A 207 14.11 16.34 -6.69
N ARG A 208 13.91 15.56 -5.62
CA ARG A 208 13.22 16.01 -4.39
C ARG A 208 14.04 15.66 -3.17
N LEU A 209 14.19 16.61 -2.26
CA LEU A 209 14.91 16.44 -1.01
C LEU A 209 14.10 17.01 0.15
N GLY A 210 13.85 16.21 1.17
CA GLY A 210 13.11 16.59 2.37
C GLY A 210 12.03 15.58 2.75
N ARG A 211 11.16 15.97 3.68
CA ARG A 211 10.03 15.14 4.12
C ARG A 211 8.96 15.08 3.04
N GLN A 212 8.54 13.88 2.68
CA GLN A 212 7.59 13.67 1.59
C GLN A 212 6.85 12.34 1.73
N VAL A 213 5.65 12.29 1.20
CA VAL A 213 4.89 11.06 0.97
C VAL A 213 5.37 10.46 -0.35
N VAL A 214 5.80 9.20 -0.33
CA VAL A 214 6.36 8.51 -1.49
C VAL A 214 5.45 7.37 -1.92
N ALA A 215 5.00 7.40 -3.17
CA ALA A 215 4.24 6.33 -3.81
C ALA A 215 5.08 5.71 -4.93
N ILE A 216 5.73 4.58 -4.67
CA ILE A 216 6.65 3.95 -5.62
C ILE A 216 5.90 3.10 -6.65
N GLU A 217 4.87 2.34 -6.22
CA GLU A 217 4.13 1.40 -7.07
C GLU A 217 2.60 1.47 -6.87
N PHE A 218 1.90 0.38 -7.22
CA PHE A 218 0.44 0.24 -7.02
C PHE A 218 0.06 0.19 -5.53
N GLN A 219 1.04 0.30 -4.65
CA GLN A 219 0.84 0.39 -3.21
C GLN A 219 0.37 -0.93 -2.54
N ARG A 220 0.60 -2.10 -3.17
CA ARG A 220 0.30 -3.38 -2.52
C ARG A 220 1.25 -3.65 -1.36
N PHE A 221 2.57 -3.61 -1.63
CA PHE A 221 3.61 -3.90 -0.64
C PHE A 221 4.32 -2.65 -0.11
N ALA A 222 4.48 -1.61 -0.93
CA ALA A 222 5.04 -0.33 -0.50
C ALA A 222 4.09 0.81 -0.87
N SER A 223 3.46 1.45 0.12
CA SER A 223 2.38 2.41 -0.09
C SER A 223 2.50 3.66 0.77
N VAL A 224 1.73 4.67 0.43
CA VAL A 224 1.50 5.86 1.29
C VAL A 224 0.63 5.55 2.51
N ARG A 225 0.06 4.33 2.60
CA ARG A 225 -0.80 3.87 3.69
C ARG A 225 -1.99 4.80 3.91
N GLU A 226 -2.80 5.00 2.88
CA GLU A 226 -3.97 5.88 2.95
C GLU A 226 -5.07 5.37 3.91
N GLY A 227 -5.11 4.06 4.20
CA GLY A 227 -6.07 3.44 5.12
C GLY A 227 -6.03 3.99 6.54
N PRO A 228 -4.90 4.04 7.25
CA PRO A 228 -4.77 4.62 8.58
C PRO A 228 -5.15 6.10 8.63
N ASN A 229 -5.26 6.67 9.84
CA ASN A 229 -5.54 8.10 9.98
C ASN A 229 -4.35 8.96 9.54
N LEU A 230 -3.13 8.51 9.81
CA LEU A 230 -1.88 9.13 9.34
C LEU A 230 -1.30 8.36 8.17
N ARG A 231 -0.85 9.08 7.12
CA ARG A 231 -0.03 8.52 6.04
C ARG A 231 1.39 8.27 6.51
N GLN A 232 2.10 7.43 5.78
CA GLN A 232 3.53 7.24 6.00
C GLN A 232 4.32 8.30 5.24
N SER A 233 4.99 9.19 5.96
CA SER A 233 5.96 10.14 5.42
C SER A 233 7.39 9.60 5.55
N TYR A 234 8.27 10.11 4.70
CA TYR A 234 9.69 9.75 4.68
C TYR A 234 10.54 11.02 4.59
N ASP A 235 11.57 11.12 5.39
CA ASP A 235 12.66 12.05 5.12
C ASP A 235 13.55 11.40 4.06
N ALA A 236 13.52 11.96 2.82
CA ALA A 236 13.96 11.25 1.63
C ALA A 236 14.70 12.14 0.62
N ALA A 237 15.57 11.49 -0.16
CA ALA A 237 16.11 12.01 -1.40
C ALA A 237 15.63 11.14 -2.57
N LEU A 238 14.97 11.77 -3.54
CA LEU A 238 14.43 11.12 -4.74
C LEU A 238 15.03 11.72 -5.99
N ALA A 239 15.36 10.87 -6.96
CA ALA A 239 15.69 11.22 -8.32
C ALA A 239 14.75 10.47 -9.26
N ASP A 240 14.00 11.20 -10.07
CA ASP A 240 12.97 10.70 -10.99
C ASP A 240 13.29 11.18 -12.40
N TYR A 241 13.53 10.25 -13.32
CA TYR A 241 13.87 10.53 -14.71
C TYR A 241 12.89 9.88 -15.68
N GLU A 242 12.29 10.70 -16.55
CA GLU A 242 11.36 10.23 -17.58
C GLU A 242 11.87 10.57 -18.99
N ARG A 243 11.84 9.57 -19.88
CA ARG A 243 12.16 9.74 -21.31
C ARG A 243 11.52 8.64 -22.16
N GLY A 244 10.77 8.99 -23.19
CA GLY A 244 10.32 8.08 -24.24
C GLY A 244 9.60 6.81 -23.74
N GLY A 245 8.74 6.93 -22.73
CA GLY A 245 8.04 5.80 -22.09
C GLY A 245 8.84 5.11 -20.98
N TRP A 246 10.12 5.40 -20.83
CA TRP A 246 10.94 4.97 -19.68
C TRP A 246 10.78 5.91 -18.50
N HIS A 247 10.69 5.33 -17.32
CA HIS A 247 10.63 6.02 -16.04
C HIS A 247 11.58 5.32 -15.06
N VAL A 248 12.55 6.07 -14.54
CA VAL A 248 13.56 5.55 -13.60
C VAL A 248 13.51 6.39 -12.34
N ILE A 249 13.33 5.74 -11.18
CA ILE A 249 13.31 6.38 -9.86
C ILE A 249 14.41 5.79 -9.01
N GLY A 250 15.30 6.65 -8.48
CA GLY A 250 16.22 6.31 -7.41
C GLY A 250 15.76 6.95 -6.11
N ALA A 251 15.78 6.20 -5.00
CA ALA A 251 15.28 6.65 -3.72
C ALA A 251 16.20 6.26 -2.56
N TYR A 252 16.33 7.17 -1.58
CA TYR A 252 16.83 6.90 -0.24
C TYR A 252 15.84 7.48 0.76
N GLU A 253 15.31 6.66 1.65
CA GLU A 253 14.15 6.96 2.47
C GLU A 253 14.36 6.52 3.92
N GLN A 254 14.03 7.40 4.85
CA GLN A 254 13.92 7.12 6.29
C GLN A 254 12.47 7.38 6.68
N PRO A 255 11.69 6.37 7.08
CA PRO A 255 10.33 6.60 7.54
C PRO A 255 10.29 7.57 8.71
N VAL A 256 9.33 8.48 8.69
CA VAL A 256 9.06 9.36 9.82
C VAL A 256 8.36 8.55 10.91
N ARG A 257 8.83 8.71 12.12
CA ARG A 257 8.20 8.17 13.32
C ARG A 257 7.32 9.23 13.93
N THR A 258 6.01 8.97 13.90
CA THR A 258 5.01 9.89 14.42
C THR A 258 4.96 9.85 15.94
N GLN A 259 4.78 11.02 16.54
CA GLN A 259 4.52 11.25 17.95
C GLN A 259 3.39 12.25 18.14
N ASP A 260 2.69 12.20 19.26
CA ASP A 260 1.62 13.15 19.59
C ASP A 260 1.79 13.65 21.03
N VAL A 261 3.02 14.01 21.41
CA VAL A 261 3.33 14.58 22.72
C VAL A 261 3.30 16.10 22.66
N HIS A 262 3.95 16.69 21.64
CA HIS A 262 4.02 18.11 21.38
C HIS A 262 3.80 18.38 19.88
N PRO A 263 3.37 19.59 19.49
CA PRO A 263 3.38 19.97 18.07
C PRO A 263 4.80 19.91 17.48
N PHE A 264 4.92 19.37 16.26
CA PHE A 264 6.16 19.27 15.49
C PHE A 264 7.24 18.40 16.16
N ASP A 265 6.84 17.27 16.76
CA ASP A 265 7.76 16.33 17.41
C ASP A 265 8.02 15.05 16.62
N ASP A 266 7.52 14.95 15.40
CA ASP A 266 7.82 13.88 14.46
C ASP A 266 9.28 13.92 14.00
N TYR A 267 9.94 12.76 13.98
CA TYR A 267 11.36 12.66 13.62
C TYR A 267 11.68 11.50 12.68
N SER A 268 12.83 11.61 11.98
CA SER A 268 13.34 10.54 11.12
C SER A 268 13.67 9.28 11.91
N ASN A 269 13.16 8.14 11.52
CA ASN A 269 13.54 6.87 12.10
C ASN A 269 14.88 6.39 11.51
N HIS A 270 15.99 6.74 12.16
CA HIS A 270 17.33 6.34 11.70
C HIS A 270 17.61 4.84 11.83
N HIS A 271 16.76 4.08 12.57
CA HIS A 271 16.85 2.63 12.70
C HIS A 271 16.18 1.87 11.54
N LEU A 272 15.50 2.59 10.64
CA LEU A 272 14.85 2.01 9.47
C LEU A 272 15.19 2.81 8.22
N ILE A 273 15.80 2.14 7.25
CA ILE A 273 16.24 2.75 6.00
C ILE A 273 15.78 1.88 4.83
N LEU A 274 15.17 2.52 3.84
CA LEU A 274 14.88 1.92 2.54
C LEU A 274 15.62 2.70 1.46
N SER A 275 16.32 2.00 0.57
CA SER A 275 16.96 2.62 -0.59
C SER A 275 16.87 1.71 -1.80
N GLY A 276 16.72 2.27 -2.98
CA GLY A 276 16.57 1.44 -4.17
C GLY A 276 16.47 2.21 -5.47
N VAL A 277 16.34 1.42 -6.54
CA VAL A 277 16.13 1.93 -7.90
C VAL A 277 15.01 1.14 -8.54
N LYS A 278 14.03 1.85 -9.11
CA LYS A 278 12.94 1.34 -9.92
C LYS A 278 13.15 1.73 -11.37
N VAL A 279 12.89 0.80 -12.28
CA VAL A 279 12.82 1.04 -13.72
C VAL A 279 11.46 0.60 -14.21
N GLN A 280 10.78 1.46 -14.96
CA GLN A 280 9.48 1.17 -15.56
C GLN A 280 9.52 1.52 -17.04
N HIS A 281 8.86 0.71 -17.86
CA HIS A 281 8.60 1.04 -19.24
C HIS A 281 7.10 0.95 -19.54
N ARG A 282 6.57 2.02 -20.16
CA ARG A 282 5.21 2.08 -20.67
C ARG A 282 5.22 1.72 -22.15
N PHE A 283 4.56 0.62 -22.47
CA PHE A 283 4.34 0.19 -23.87
C PHE A 283 3.17 0.97 -24.49
N SER A 284 2.58 0.44 -25.54
CA SER A 284 1.39 1.03 -26.15
C SER A 284 0.17 0.94 -25.21
N GLY A 285 -0.68 1.97 -25.22
CA GLY A 285 -1.88 2.03 -24.38
C GLY A 285 -1.56 2.17 -22.89
N SER A 286 -2.20 1.37 -22.05
CA SER A 286 -2.02 1.36 -20.59
C SER A 286 -1.08 0.28 -20.07
N THR A 287 -0.49 -0.54 -20.96
CA THR A 287 0.39 -1.64 -20.56
C THR A 287 1.74 -1.13 -20.10
N GLN A 288 2.18 -1.58 -18.94
CA GLN A 288 3.47 -1.25 -18.37
C GLN A 288 4.12 -2.44 -17.70
N LEU A 289 5.44 -2.43 -17.67
CA LEU A 289 6.29 -3.34 -16.92
C LEU A 289 7.22 -2.52 -16.05
N SER A 290 7.35 -2.88 -14.80
CA SER A 290 8.32 -2.30 -13.89
C SER A 290 9.10 -3.38 -13.14
N ALA A 291 10.29 -3.01 -12.72
CA ALA A 291 11.11 -3.79 -11.80
C ALA A 291 11.81 -2.83 -10.84
N TYR A 292 11.98 -3.24 -9.60
CA TYR A 292 12.84 -2.52 -8.68
C TYR A 292 13.76 -3.46 -7.90
N TYR A 293 14.90 -2.89 -7.53
CA TYR A 293 15.79 -3.44 -6.52
C TYR A 293 15.85 -2.49 -5.35
N ALA A 294 15.64 -3.00 -4.14
CA ALA A 294 15.73 -2.21 -2.93
C ALA A 294 16.55 -2.92 -1.84
N ASN A 295 17.19 -2.14 -0.99
CA ASN A 295 17.83 -2.56 0.23
C ASN A 295 17.05 -1.98 1.41
N TYR A 296 16.57 -2.85 2.30
CA TYR A 296 15.84 -2.51 3.50
C TYR A 296 16.68 -2.87 4.72
N ARG A 297 16.78 -1.95 5.68
CA ARG A 297 17.47 -2.13 6.95
C ARG A 297 16.54 -1.73 8.08
N HIS A 298 16.44 -2.58 9.10
CA HIS A 298 15.67 -2.30 10.29
C HIS A 298 16.45 -2.83 11.50
N ASP A 299 16.94 -1.93 12.35
CA ASP A 299 17.62 -2.30 13.58
C ASP A 299 16.58 -2.78 14.59
N ASP A 300 16.92 -3.83 15.35
CA ASP A 300 16.07 -4.43 16.40
C ASP A 300 14.69 -4.90 15.89
N ALA A 301 14.61 -5.38 14.65
CA ALA A 301 13.40 -5.97 14.10
C ALA A 301 12.93 -7.20 14.88
N VAL A 302 11.61 -7.33 15.05
CA VAL A 302 10.99 -8.42 15.82
C VAL A 302 10.06 -9.22 14.93
N PHE A 303 10.34 -10.51 14.78
CA PHE A 303 9.49 -11.51 14.17
C PHE A 303 9.10 -12.56 15.21
N THR A 304 8.17 -13.45 14.88
CA THR A 304 7.67 -14.49 15.78
C THR A 304 8.81 -15.42 16.27
N SER A 305 9.76 -15.76 15.38
CA SER A 305 10.86 -16.70 15.64
C SER A 305 12.20 -16.03 15.95
N VAL A 306 12.40 -14.74 15.64
CA VAL A 306 13.72 -14.09 15.76
C VAL A 306 13.60 -12.59 16.01
N THR A 307 14.57 -12.06 16.76
CA THR A 307 14.78 -10.61 16.95
C THR A 307 16.22 -10.27 16.60
N GLY A 308 16.43 -9.13 15.94
CA GLY A 308 17.79 -8.66 15.62
C GLY A 308 17.80 -7.64 14.47
N ASN A 309 19.01 -7.24 14.09
CA ASN A 309 19.19 -6.32 12.98
C ASN A 309 18.84 -7.02 11.65
N GLU A 310 17.83 -6.50 11.00
CA GLU A 310 17.31 -7.00 9.73
C GLU A 310 17.94 -6.27 8.55
N ARG A 311 18.34 -7.03 7.54
CA ARG A 311 18.82 -6.51 6.25
C ARG A 311 18.22 -7.36 5.15
N ARG A 312 17.40 -6.74 4.28
CA ARG A 312 16.79 -7.40 3.12
C ARG A 312 17.26 -6.78 1.82
N ASN A 313 17.62 -7.61 0.87
CA ASN A 313 17.67 -7.27 -0.54
C ASN A 313 16.36 -7.72 -1.16
N ILE A 314 15.72 -6.82 -1.90
CA ILE A 314 14.39 -6.99 -2.44
C ILE A 314 14.47 -6.82 -3.94
N ILE A 315 13.93 -7.79 -4.67
CA ILE A 315 13.72 -7.72 -6.12
C ILE A 315 12.22 -7.85 -6.34
N ASP A 316 11.67 -6.91 -7.07
CA ASP A 316 10.26 -6.87 -7.44
C ASP A 316 10.10 -6.72 -8.94
N ILE A 317 9.11 -7.40 -9.50
CA ILE A 317 8.71 -7.28 -10.91
C ILE A 317 7.19 -7.18 -10.95
N ARG A 318 6.67 -6.15 -11.64
CA ARG A 318 5.23 -5.93 -11.81
C ARG A 318 4.88 -5.65 -13.26
N THR A 319 3.76 -6.22 -13.71
CA THR A 319 3.11 -5.85 -14.96
C THR A 319 1.67 -5.46 -14.71
N SER A 320 1.21 -4.41 -15.36
CA SER A 320 -0.19 -4.01 -15.33
C SER A 320 -0.63 -3.45 -16.67
N GLY A 321 -1.93 -3.49 -16.93
CA GLY A 321 -2.48 -2.98 -18.19
C GLY A 321 -3.98 -3.20 -18.33
N ALA A 322 -4.51 -2.69 -19.44
CA ALA A 322 -5.89 -2.94 -19.82
C ALA A 322 -6.03 -2.98 -21.35
N VAL A 323 -6.81 -3.94 -21.87
CA VAL A 323 -7.10 -4.09 -23.30
C VAL A 323 -8.48 -4.72 -23.49
N LYS A 324 -9.34 -4.07 -24.29
CA LYS A 324 -10.66 -4.60 -24.71
C LYS A 324 -11.51 -5.17 -23.54
N GLY A 325 -11.55 -4.45 -22.42
CA GLY A 325 -12.32 -4.85 -21.23
C GLY A 325 -11.54 -5.74 -20.25
N LEU A 326 -10.47 -6.43 -20.68
CA LEU A 326 -9.56 -7.14 -19.79
C LEU A 326 -8.61 -6.14 -19.13
N ASP A 327 -8.43 -6.24 -17.83
CA ASP A 327 -7.40 -5.54 -17.07
C ASP A 327 -6.66 -6.50 -16.16
N TRP A 328 -5.40 -6.19 -15.86
CA TRP A 328 -4.55 -6.98 -14.99
C TRP A 328 -3.55 -6.12 -14.23
N ASP A 329 -3.18 -6.62 -13.07
CA ASP A 329 -2.09 -6.13 -12.22
C ASP A 329 -1.47 -7.35 -11.53
N VAL A 330 -0.23 -7.66 -11.83
CA VAL A 330 0.50 -8.81 -11.29
C VAL A 330 1.86 -8.35 -10.82
N GLU A 331 2.20 -8.65 -9.57
CA GLU A 331 3.42 -8.23 -8.89
C GLU A 331 4.03 -9.42 -8.17
N GLY A 332 5.32 -9.63 -8.33
CA GLY A 332 6.09 -10.68 -7.65
C GLY A 332 7.31 -10.10 -6.97
N MET A 333 7.48 -10.44 -5.69
CA MET A 333 8.57 -9.94 -4.86
C MET A 333 9.37 -11.08 -4.26
N ASN A 334 10.70 -11.00 -4.34
CA ASN A 334 11.64 -11.87 -3.65
C ASN A 334 12.44 -11.07 -2.64
N GLN A 335 12.63 -11.62 -1.45
CA GLN A 335 13.39 -11.04 -0.36
C GLN A 335 14.46 -12.01 0.13
N SER A 336 15.70 -11.54 0.21
CA SER A 336 16.85 -12.30 0.71
C SER A 336 17.71 -11.44 1.63
N GLY A 337 18.40 -12.06 2.58
CA GLY A 337 19.25 -11.28 3.50
C GLY A 337 19.50 -11.95 4.83
N SER A 338 19.52 -11.17 5.91
CA SER A 338 19.79 -11.69 7.25
C SER A 338 19.03 -10.91 8.33
N ILE A 339 18.73 -11.58 9.44
CA ILE A 339 18.24 -10.99 10.67
C ILE A 339 18.95 -11.66 11.85
N GLY A 340 19.69 -10.88 12.66
CA GLY A 340 20.55 -11.45 13.68
C GLY A 340 21.49 -12.50 13.07
N ALA A 341 21.43 -13.74 13.55
CA ALA A 341 22.22 -14.88 13.05
C ALA A 341 21.51 -15.69 11.95
N GLN A 342 20.24 -15.42 11.67
CA GLN A 342 19.46 -16.18 10.66
C GLN A 342 19.55 -15.56 9.28
N THR A 343 19.42 -16.40 8.25
CA THR A 343 19.25 -15.95 6.86
C THR A 343 17.79 -15.66 6.57
N ILE A 344 17.51 -14.74 5.67
CA ILE A 344 16.16 -14.41 5.18
C ILE A 344 15.99 -14.99 3.78
N GLN A 345 14.87 -15.67 3.55
CA GLN A 345 14.41 -16.06 2.22
C GLN A 345 12.89 -16.08 2.20
N ALA A 346 12.28 -15.07 1.59
CA ALA A 346 10.82 -14.91 1.57
C ALA A 346 10.37 -14.43 0.18
N GLU A 347 9.13 -14.77 -0.18
CA GLU A 347 8.57 -14.47 -1.49
C GLU A 347 7.11 -14.08 -1.35
N ALA A 348 6.63 -13.24 -2.29
CA ALA A 348 5.21 -12.95 -2.42
C ALA A 348 4.82 -12.81 -3.90
N LEU A 349 3.59 -13.16 -4.19
CA LEU A 349 2.90 -12.90 -5.45
C LEU A 349 1.58 -12.23 -5.12
N GLY A 350 1.31 -11.08 -5.74
CA GLY A 350 0.03 -10.41 -5.68
C GLY A 350 -0.54 -10.24 -7.08
N SER A 351 -1.82 -10.52 -7.26
CA SER A 351 -2.46 -10.39 -8.57
C SER A 351 -3.89 -9.90 -8.48
N SER A 352 -4.31 -9.16 -9.49
CA SER A 352 -5.69 -8.82 -9.77
C SER A 352 -5.92 -8.88 -11.27
N VAL A 353 -6.90 -9.66 -11.70
CA VAL A 353 -7.33 -9.73 -13.10
C VAL A 353 -8.82 -9.47 -13.14
N GLY A 354 -9.29 -8.72 -14.14
CA GLY A 354 -10.70 -8.41 -14.30
C GLY A 354 -11.12 -8.32 -15.75
N TYR A 355 -12.42 -8.54 -15.96
CA TYR A 355 -13.03 -8.35 -17.26
C TYR A 355 -14.30 -7.52 -17.13
N THR A 356 -14.32 -6.38 -17.83
CA THR A 356 -15.44 -5.44 -17.86
C THR A 356 -16.30 -5.66 -19.11
N LEU A 357 -17.59 -5.92 -18.92
CA LEU A 357 -18.58 -6.00 -19.98
C LEU A 357 -18.98 -4.56 -20.38
N VAL A 358 -18.20 -3.94 -21.27
CA VAL A 358 -18.29 -2.50 -21.59
C VAL A 358 -19.62 -2.09 -22.22
N ASP A 359 -20.29 -3.01 -22.93
CA ASP A 359 -21.56 -2.78 -23.63
C ASP A 359 -22.79 -3.14 -22.78
N VAL A 360 -22.59 -3.67 -21.58
CA VAL A 360 -23.66 -4.03 -20.66
C VAL A 360 -23.97 -2.85 -19.73
N ARG A 361 -25.27 -2.65 -19.43
CA ARG A 361 -25.71 -1.63 -18.47
C ARG A 361 -24.92 -1.77 -17.15
N TRP A 362 -24.46 -0.63 -16.60
CA TRP A 362 -23.63 -0.51 -15.39
C TRP A 362 -22.21 -1.06 -15.56
N LYS A 363 -21.83 -1.49 -16.76
CA LYS A 363 -20.47 -1.97 -17.10
C LYS A 363 -19.90 -2.93 -16.04
N PRO A 364 -20.58 -4.06 -15.77
CA PRO A 364 -20.13 -4.96 -14.71
C PRO A 364 -18.74 -5.49 -15.01
N ARG A 365 -17.86 -5.42 -13.99
CA ARG A 365 -16.51 -5.97 -14.02
C ARG A 365 -16.47 -7.18 -13.08
N MET A 366 -16.19 -8.34 -13.62
CA MET A 366 -15.85 -9.55 -12.86
C MET A 366 -14.35 -9.54 -12.60
N GLY A 367 -13.96 -9.56 -11.34
CA GLY A 367 -12.58 -9.52 -10.90
C GLY A 367 -12.20 -10.74 -10.08
N LEU A 368 -10.93 -11.10 -10.11
CA LEU A 368 -10.32 -12.11 -9.25
C LEU A 368 -8.98 -11.57 -8.76
N ALA A 369 -8.79 -11.49 -7.44
CA ALA A 369 -7.48 -11.26 -6.84
C ALA A 369 -6.99 -12.56 -6.20
N VAL A 370 -5.69 -12.85 -6.38
CA VAL A 370 -5.00 -13.96 -5.75
C VAL A 370 -3.67 -13.45 -5.24
N ASP A 371 -3.45 -13.59 -3.93
CA ASP A 371 -2.22 -13.19 -3.28
C ASP A 371 -1.66 -14.37 -2.48
N VAL A 372 -0.34 -14.54 -2.54
CA VAL A 372 0.38 -15.57 -1.80
C VAL A 372 1.65 -14.95 -1.23
N ALA A 373 1.89 -15.15 0.04
CA ALA A 373 3.13 -14.72 0.69
C ALA A 373 3.62 -15.80 1.66
N THR A 374 4.91 -16.00 1.71
CA THR A 374 5.53 -17.04 2.53
C THR A 374 5.45 -16.74 4.02
N GLY A 375 5.35 -17.80 4.82
CA GLY A 375 5.59 -17.82 6.26
C GLY A 375 6.88 -18.57 6.59
N ASP A 376 7.19 -18.64 7.87
CA ASP A 376 8.32 -19.39 8.41
C ASP A 376 7.93 -20.86 8.60
N HIS A 377 8.53 -21.75 7.82
CA HIS A 377 8.18 -23.17 7.82
C HIS A 377 8.77 -23.96 8.98
N ASP A 378 9.89 -23.51 9.52
CA ASP A 378 10.56 -24.11 10.65
C ASP A 378 11.21 -23.03 11.54
N PRO A 379 10.47 -22.53 12.54
CA PRO A 379 10.98 -21.51 13.47
C PRO A 379 12.23 -21.90 14.25
N SER A 380 12.63 -23.17 14.19
CA SER A 380 13.81 -23.69 14.87
C SER A 380 15.06 -23.80 13.98
N ASP A 381 14.92 -23.60 12.67
CA ASP A 381 16.05 -23.59 11.74
C ASP A 381 16.76 -22.22 11.71
N ASN A 382 17.82 -22.10 10.93
CA ASN A 382 18.61 -20.88 10.81
C ASN A 382 18.10 -19.95 9.66
N ARG A 383 16.81 -19.98 9.34
CA ARG A 383 16.21 -19.25 8.23
C ARG A 383 14.85 -18.66 8.60
N LEU A 384 14.68 -17.37 8.41
CA LEU A 384 13.39 -16.71 8.45
C LEU A 384 12.71 -16.74 7.08
N GLY A 385 11.59 -17.48 6.98
CA GLY A 385 10.77 -17.57 5.77
C GLY A 385 9.63 -16.55 5.70
N THR A 386 9.36 -15.81 6.78
CA THR A 386 8.26 -14.85 6.85
C THR A 386 8.49 -13.65 5.91
N PHE A 387 7.56 -13.45 4.98
CA PHE A 387 7.54 -12.29 4.10
C PHE A 387 7.31 -11.00 4.88
N ASN A 388 8.03 -9.93 4.53
CA ASN A 388 7.84 -8.59 5.07
C ASN A 388 7.22 -7.69 3.99
N PRO A 389 5.95 -7.26 4.10
CA PRO A 389 5.32 -6.42 3.09
C PRO A 389 5.78 -4.96 3.16
N LEU A 390 6.76 -4.62 3.99
CA LEU A 390 7.30 -3.27 4.19
C LEU A 390 6.24 -2.28 4.70
N PHE A 391 5.61 -1.54 3.78
CA PHE A 391 4.57 -0.54 4.06
C PHE A 391 3.31 -0.84 3.25
N PRO A 392 2.60 -1.94 3.54
CA PRO A 392 1.49 -2.39 2.70
C PRO A 392 0.29 -1.47 2.76
N ASN A 393 -0.51 -1.48 1.71
CA ASN A 393 -1.88 -1.01 1.75
C ASN A 393 -2.82 -2.16 2.13
N GLY A 394 -3.87 -1.87 2.90
CA GLY A 394 -4.85 -2.89 3.27
C GLY A 394 -5.73 -3.32 2.09
N TYR A 395 -6.30 -4.51 2.16
CA TYR A 395 -7.27 -5.01 1.17
C TYR A 395 -8.60 -4.27 1.23
N TYR A 396 -8.94 -3.76 2.40
CA TYR A 396 -10.15 -3.02 2.74
C TYR A 396 -9.85 -2.12 3.95
N LEU A 397 -10.79 -1.32 4.38
CA LEU A 397 -10.56 -0.37 5.49
C LEU A 397 -10.35 -1.04 6.85
N ALA A 398 -10.89 -2.26 7.05
CA ALA A 398 -10.68 -3.03 8.28
C ALA A 398 -9.31 -3.73 8.30
N ASP A 399 -8.67 -3.75 9.46
CA ASP A 399 -7.29 -4.25 9.68
C ASP A 399 -7.20 -5.78 9.86
N TYR A 400 -8.10 -6.59 9.26
CA TYR A 400 -8.20 -8.03 9.56
C TYR A 400 -7.24 -8.92 8.77
N THR A 401 -6.64 -8.42 7.68
CA THR A 401 -5.78 -9.23 6.82
C THR A 401 -4.40 -8.63 6.68
N GLY A 402 -3.38 -9.34 7.16
CA GLY A 402 -1.98 -9.05 6.90
C GLY A 402 -1.43 -9.91 5.77
N PHE A 403 -0.39 -9.42 5.09
CA PHE A 403 0.23 -10.14 3.98
C PHE A 403 1.14 -11.32 4.38
N PRO A 404 1.88 -11.30 5.52
CA PRO A 404 2.77 -12.42 5.84
C PRO A 404 2.01 -13.73 6.01
N ASN A 405 2.60 -14.84 5.58
CA ASN A 405 2.07 -16.19 5.73
C ASN A 405 0.63 -16.34 5.18
N LEU A 406 0.35 -15.82 4.00
CA LEU A 406 -0.99 -15.68 3.44
C LEU A 406 -1.16 -16.42 2.12
N ILE A 407 -2.30 -17.07 1.97
CA ILE A 407 -2.95 -17.40 0.69
C ILE A 407 -4.32 -16.77 0.72
N HIS A 408 -4.61 -15.91 -0.26
CA HIS A 408 -5.84 -15.13 -0.34
C HIS A 408 -6.43 -15.23 -1.75
N VAL A 409 -7.72 -15.52 -1.84
CA VAL A 409 -8.46 -15.62 -3.11
C VAL A 409 -9.74 -14.83 -2.98
N LYS A 410 -9.90 -13.78 -3.79
CA LYS A 410 -11.00 -12.79 -3.70
C LYS A 410 -11.66 -12.58 -5.08
N PRO A 411 -12.70 -13.35 -5.45
CA PRO A 411 -13.62 -12.95 -6.51
C PRO A 411 -14.42 -11.71 -6.10
N ALA A 412 -14.67 -10.84 -7.07
CA ALA A 412 -15.40 -9.59 -6.89
C ALA A 412 -16.24 -9.24 -8.10
N LEU A 413 -17.36 -8.56 -7.88
CA LEU A 413 -18.19 -7.93 -8.89
C LEU A 413 -18.25 -6.43 -8.62
N THR A 414 -17.81 -5.63 -9.57
CA THR A 414 -17.93 -4.16 -9.53
C THR A 414 -18.91 -3.70 -10.60
N VAL A 415 -19.80 -2.77 -10.25
CA VAL A 415 -20.74 -2.14 -11.18
C VAL A 415 -20.68 -0.63 -11.04
N HIS A 416 -21.01 0.08 -12.13
CA HIS A 416 -21.04 1.54 -12.19
C HIS A 416 -22.47 2.02 -12.55
N PRO A 417 -23.38 2.16 -11.57
CA PRO A 417 -24.76 2.60 -11.82
C PRO A 417 -24.84 4.00 -12.43
N ALA A 418 -23.83 4.85 -12.10
CA ALA A 418 -23.61 6.17 -12.68
C ALA A 418 -22.10 6.38 -12.90
N PRO A 419 -21.66 7.31 -13.75
CA PRO A 419 -20.22 7.57 -14.00
C PRO A 419 -19.43 7.92 -12.73
N ALA A 420 -20.09 8.53 -11.76
CA ALA A 420 -19.48 8.95 -10.48
C ALA A 420 -19.66 7.93 -9.36
N VAL A 421 -20.31 6.78 -9.59
CA VAL A 421 -20.63 5.79 -8.56
C VAL A 421 -20.03 4.43 -8.93
N SER A 422 -19.30 3.85 -8.01
CA SER A 422 -18.79 2.47 -8.10
C SER A 422 -19.29 1.66 -6.90
N LEU A 423 -19.84 0.48 -7.16
CA LEU A 423 -20.29 -0.47 -6.14
C LEU A 423 -19.56 -1.79 -6.36
N THR A 424 -18.93 -2.32 -5.32
CA THR A 424 -18.20 -3.60 -5.36
C THR A 424 -18.73 -4.53 -4.29
N ALA A 425 -19.06 -5.75 -4.67
CA ALA A 425 -19.30 -6.86 -3.76
C ALA A 425 -18.22 -7.92 -3.98
N ALA A 426 -17.65 -8.43 -2.89
CA ALA A 426 -16.62 -9.45 -2.94
C ALA A 426 -16.80 -10.49 -1.84
N VAL A 427 -16.28 -11.70 -2.08
CA VAL A 427 -16.10 -12.74 -1.07
C VAL A 427 -14.65 -13.21 -1.16
N ALA A 428 -14.00 -13.44 -0.02
CA ALA A 428 -12.63 -13.93 -0.03
C ALA A 428 -12.45 -15.10 0.92
N GLY A 429 -11.72 -16.11 0.48
CA GLY A 429 -11.18 -17.17 1.30
C GLY A 429 -9.72 -16.91 1.64
N GLN A 430 -9.32 -17.24 2.87
CA GLN A 430 -7.96 -17.04 3.35
C GLN A 430 -7.41 -18.30 4.04
N TRP A 431 -6.13 -18.53 3.81
CA TRP A 431 -5.37 -19.62 4.43
C TRP A 431 -3.99 -19.12 4.81
N ARG A 432 -3.39 -19.72 5.82
CA ARG A 432 -1.95 -19.60 6.07
C ARG A 432 -1.16 -20.36 5.00
N GLU A 433 -0.04 -19.84 4.60
CA GLU A 433 0.87 -20.54 3.71
C GLU A 433 1.55 -21.71 4.45
N THR A 434 1.88 -21.53 5.73
CA THR A 434 2.33 -22.61 6.64
C THR A 434 1.64 -22.51 8.00
N THR A 435 1.46 -23.64 8.67
CA THR A 435 0.93 -23.68 10.04
C THR A 435 1.99 -23.45 11.11
N ALA A 436 3.27 -23.54 10.77
CA ALA A 436 4.38 -23.30 11.69
C ALA A 436 4.45 -21.82 12.12
N ASP A 437 4.10 -20.92 11.21
CA ASP A 437 4.07 -19.47 11.47
C ASP A 437 2.67 -18.99 11.90
N ALA A 438 2.60 -17.76 12.43
CA ALA A 438 1.38 -17.14 12.93
C ALA A 438 0.39 -16.78 11.81
N VAL A 439 -0.86 -16.50 12.18
CA VAL A 439 -1.79 -15.69 11.39
C VAL A 439 -1.42 -14.22 11.60
N TYR A 440 -1.42 -13.43 10.53
CA TYR A 440 -1.08 -12.02 10.60
C TYR A 440 -2.28 -11.14 10.27
N VAL A 441 -2.42 -10.03 11.01
CA VAL A 441 -3.35 -8.94 10.71
C VAL A 441 -2.57 -7.72 10.21
N PHE A 442 -3.27 -6.78 9.60
CA PHE A 442 -2.67 -5.59 9.01
C PHE A 442 -1.93 -4.72 10.05
N PRO A 443 -0.76 -4.13 9.72
CA PRO A 443 0.01 -4.35 8.49
C PRO A 443 0.80 -5.66 8.48
N SER A 444 1.25 -6.19 9.62
CA SER A 444 2.07 -7.40 9.77
C SER A 444 2.13 -7.88 11.21
N PHE A 445 1.08 -7.62 12.01
CA PHE A 445 1.05 -8.04 13.41
C PHE A 445 0.68 -9.52 13.53
N PRO A 446 1.52 -10.36 14.15
CA PRO A 446 1.19 -11.74 14.41
C PRO A 446 0.08 -11.82 15.48
N LEU A 447 -0.95 -12.61 15.21
CA LEU A 447 -1.95 -12.96 16.24
C LEU A 447 -1.34 -13.97 17.22
N PRO A 448 -1.29 -13.64 18.51
CA PRO A 448 -0.73 -14.53 19.52
C PRO A 448 -1.40 -15.91 19.51
N ALA A 449 -0.64 -16.96 19.86
CA ALA A 449 -1.12 -18.34 19.99
C ALA A 449 -1.73 -18.95 18.72
N THR A 450 -1.44 -18.41 17.53
CA THR A 450 -1.88 -19.01 16.28
C THR A 450 -0.79 -19.82 15.58
N ALA A 451 0.49 -19.56 15.84
CA ALA A 451 1.60 -20.36 15.33
C ALA A 451 1.55 -21.79 15.87
N GLY A 452 1.83 -22.78 15.03
CA GLY A 452 1.80 -24.20 15.39
C GLY A 452 0.40 -24.82 15.52
N VAL A 453 -0.69 -24.03 15.52
CA VAL A 453 -2.06 -24.55 15.58
C VAL A 453 -2.40 -25.29 14.28
N PRO A 454 -2.93 -26.52 14.32
CA PRO A 454 -3.30 -27.26 13.11
C PRO A 454 -4.36 -26.56 12.25
N GLY A 455 -4.26 -26.75 10.93
CA GLY A 455 -5.20 -26.23 9.95
C GLY A 455 -4.75 -24.91 9.32
N ARG A 456 -4.72 -24.89 7.99
CA ARG A 456 -4.28 -23.72 7.21
C ARG A 456 -5.39 -22.67 7.04
N TYR A 457 -6.65 -23.07 7.00
CA TYR A 457 -7.78 -22.16 6.79
C TYR A 457 -7.91 -21.15 7.93
N THR A 458 -7.84 -19.86 7.61
CA THR A 458 -7.93 -18.76 8.58
C THR A 458 -9.29 -18.09 8.59
N GLY A 459 -10.06 -18.19 7.49
CA GLY A 459 -11.42 -17.69 7.46
C GLY A 459 -11.90 -17.31 6.07
N THR A 460 -13.13 -16.82 6.04
CA THR A 460 -13.77 -16.24 4.85
C THR A 460 -14.40 -14.92 5.22
N TYR A 461 -14.28 -13.90 4.35
CA TYR A 461 -15.00 -12.66 4.55
C TYR A 461 -15.84 -12.28 3.32
N GLY A 462 -16.94 -11.56 3.60
CA GLY A 462 -17.69 -10.82 2.62
C GLY A 462 -17.43 -9.34 2.76
N GLU A 463 -17.33 -8.63 1.65
CA GLU A 463 -17.11 -7.19 1.58
C GLU A 463 -18.13 -6.55 0.65
N PHE A 464 -18.68 -5.42 1.06
CA PHE A 464 -19.44 -4.53 0.21
C PHE A 464 -18.86 -3.12 0.31
N ARG A 465 -18.44 -2.55 -0.82
CA ARG A 465 -17.85 -1.22 -0.92
C ARG A 465 -18.62 -0.36 -1.91
N GLY A 466 -18.85 0.89 -1.54
CA GLY A 466 -19.38 1.92 -2.41
C GLY A 466 -18.50 3.15 -2.42
N ASP A 467 -18.20 3.68 -3.62
CA ASP A 467 -17.47 4.93 -3.79
C ASP A 467 -18.31 5.88 -4.65
N TRP A 468 -18.46 7.12 -4.22
CA TRP A 468 -19.22 8.15 -4.92
C TRP A 468 -18.45 9.48 -4.97
N THR A 469 -18.03 9.89 -6.16
CA THR A 469 -17.48 11.23 -6.42
C THR A 469 -18.64 12.20 -6.64
N ILE A 470 -19.07 12.90 -5.58
CA ILE A 470 -20.23 13.78 -5.60
C ILE A 470 -19.94 15.01 -6.48
N THR A 471 -18.76 15.62 -6.29
CA THR A 471 -18.23 16.74 -7.09
C THR A 471 -16.72 16.56 -7.22
N PRO A 472 -15.98 17.38 -8.00
CA PRO A 472 -14.51 17.35 -7.98
C PRO A 472 -13.89 17.56 -6.59
N HIS A 473 -14.65 18.16 -5.66
CA HIS A 473 -14.19 18.47 -4.30
C HIS A 473 -14.67 17.49 -3.23
N TYR A 474 -15.79 16.79 -3.45
CA TYR A 474 -16.43 15.94 -2.44
C TYR A 474 -16.51 14.50 -2.91
N ALA A 475 -16.08 13.59 -2.06
CA ALA A 475 -16.25 12.16 -2.24
C ALA A 475 -16.83 11.51 -0.98
N LEU A 476 -17.63 10.45 -1.19
CA LEU A 476 -18.16 9.57 -0.15
C LEU A 476 -17.68 8.16 -0.43
N ALA A 477 -17.23 7.44 0.60
CA ALA A 477 -16.97 6.02 0.54
C ALA A 477 -17.70 5.31 1.69
N PHE A 478 -18.14 4.10 1.41
CA PHE A 478 -18.75 3.18 2.36
C PHE A 478 -18.05 1.83 2.23
N ASP A 479 -17.78 1.17 3.35
CA ASP A 479 -17.18 -0.16 3.39
C ASP A 479 -17.82 -0.97 4.52
N ALA A 480 -18.28 -2.20 4.21
CA ALA A 480 -18.81 -3.14 5.17
C ALA A 480 -18.18 -4.50 4.98
N VAL A 481 -17.67 -5.09 6.07
CA VAL A 481 -16.98 -6.39 6.06
C VAL A 481 -17.54 -7.26 7.16
N HIS A 482 -17.86 -8.51 6.81
CA HIS A 482 -18.10 -9.59 7.76
C HIS A 482 -17.04 -10.66 7.59
N TYR A 483 -16.32 -11.01 8.64
CA TYR A 483 -15.29 -12.03 8.63
C TYR A 483 -15.65 -13.20 9.55
N ALA A 484 -15.87 -14.36 8.96
CA ALA A 484 -16.06 -15.64 9.66
C ALA A 484 -14.70 -16.33 9.84
N ILE A 485 -14.22 -16.44 11.08
CA ILE A 485 -12.88 -16.96 11.38
C ILE A 485 -12.77 -18.49 11.24
N GLY A 486 -11.56 -18.93 10.87
CA GLY A 486 -11.17 -20.34 10.89
C GLY A 486 -10.74 -20.83 12.28
N ASN A 487 -10.40 -22.13 12.33
CA ASN A 487 -10.10 -22.82 13.59
C ASN A 487 -8.89 -22.26 14.34
N ALA A 488 -7.82 -21.87 13.63
CA ALA A 488 -6.60 -21.36 14.27
C ALA A 488 -6.85 -20.08 15.07
N ILE A 489 -7.63 -19.15 14.51
CA ILE A 489 -7.97 -17.89 15.19
C ILE A 489 -8.94 -18.18 16.33
N ARG A 490 -9.88 -19.13 16.16
CA ARG A 490 -10.85 -19.51 17.19
C ARG A 490 -10.17 -20.15 18.40
N GLN A 491 -9.19 -21.03 18.18
CA GLN A 491 -8.41 -21.65 19.26
C GLN A 491 -7.54 -20.63 20.01
N ALA A 492 -7.10 -19.55 19.34
CA ALA A 492 -6.40 -18.44 19.97
C ALA A 492 -7.34 -17.47 20.74
N GLY A 493 -8.63 -17.84 20.92
CA GLY A 493 -9.61 -17.02 21.64
C GLY A 493 -10.28 -15.95 20.77
N GLY A 494 -10.05 -15.96 19.46
CA GLY A 494 -10.67 -15.04 18.53
C GLY A 494 -12.15 -15.37 18.25
N ARG A 495 -12.86 -14.39 17.69
CA ARG A 495 -14.28 -14.47 17.28
C ARG A 495 -14.48 -13.81 15.92
N ASP A 496 -15.61 -14.12 15.29
CA ASP A 496 -16.03 -13.48 14.05
C ASP A 496 -16.07 -11.95 14.19
N ALA A 497 -15.70 -11.24 13.15
CA ALA A 497 -15.53 -9.80 13.18
C ALA A 497 -16.45 -9.12 12.17
N ASN A 498 -16.89 -7.91 12.51
CA ASN A 498 -17.67 -7.04 11.63
C ASN A 498 -17.08 -5.65 11.62
N TYR A 499 -17.05 -5.04 10.45
CA TYR A 499 -16.60 -3.67 10.25
C TYR A 499 -17.60 -2.91 9.39
N VAL A 500 -17.84 -1.65 9.75
CA VAL A 500 -18.55 -0.68 8.91
C VAL A 500 -17.78 0.63 8.95
N GLY A 501 -17.42 1.14 7.78
CA GLY A 501 -16.76 2.43 7.60
C GLY A 501 -17.59 3.34 6.69
N ILE A 502 -17.73 4.60 7.06
CA ILE A 502 -18.31 5.67 6.23
C ILE A 502 -17.33 6.82 6.20
N GLN A 503 -16.87 7.20 5.01
CA GLN A 503 -15.88 8.25 4.84
C GLN A 503 -16.42 9.36 3.96
N VAL A 504 -16.30 10.60 4.43
CA VAL A 504 -16.48 11.81 3.63
C VAL A 504 -15.11 12.44 3.44
N SER A 505 -14.79 12.78 2.20
CA SER A 505 -13.56 13.49 1.86
C SER A 505 -13.89 14.79 1.14
N TYR A 506 -13.18 15.83 1.52
CA TYR A 506 -13.22 17.14 0.87
C TYR A 506 -11.81 17.55 0.48
N GLY A 507 -11.64 18.03 -0.75
CA GLY A 507 -10.39 18.58 -1.25
C GLY A 507 -10.63 19.91 -1.97
N TRP A 508 -9.84 20.90 -1.59
CA TRP A 508 -9.81 22.17 -2.29
C TRP A 508 -8.39 22.66 -2.46
#